data_6652e41834a1caf56d58388ed873c604
#
_entry.id   6652e41834a1caf56d58388ed873c604
#
_cell.length_a   1.000
_cell.length_b   1.000
_cell.length_c   1.000
_cell.angle_alpha   90.00
_cell.angle_beta   90.00
_cell.angle_gamma   90.00
#
_symmetry.space_group_name_H-M   'P 1'
#
loop_
_entity.id
_entity.type
_entity.pdbx_description
1 polymer ?
#
loop_
_entity_poly.entity_id
_entity_poly.type
_entity_poly.pdbx_seq_one_letter_code
_entity_poly.pdbx_strand_id
1 'polypeptide(L)'
;MSGKLSDFSIIRKLGDGAYSSVFKVKRSDDSEFYALKKVNMISLSEKERENALNEIRILASIDHPNVIGYKDAFIDEATSSLCMIMEYADNGDVFQKICNYQKRETYIKEKKIWYVFIQIVRGLRAIHLRKILHRDMKSANIFLFKDM
;
A
#
# COMPACT_ATOMS: atom_id res chain seq x y z
N MET A 1 -6.14 18.17 10.00
CA MET A 1 -7.48 17.66 10.36
C MET A 1 -7.44 16.17 10.11
N SER A 2 -7.88 15.33 11.04
CA SER A 2 -8.00 13.89 10.83
C SER A 2 -9.16 13.63 9.88
N GLY A 3 -8.92 12.89 8.79
CA GLY A 3 -9.95 12.52 7.82
C GLY A 3 -11.04 11.64 8.44
N LYS A 4 -12.17 11.53 7.76
CA LYS A 4 -13.26 10.61 8.11
C LYS A 4 -13.56 9.71 6.92
N LEU A 5 -14.12 8.53 7.17
CA LEU A 5 -14.48 7.61 6.09
C LEU A 5 -15.47 8.24 5.10
N SER A 6 -16.35 9.14 5.56
CA SER A 6 -17.28 9.90 4.73
C SER A 6 -16.61 10.81 3.68
N ASP A 7 -15.35 11.17 3.88
CA ASP A 7 -14.58 12.01 2.95
C ASP A 7 -14.10 11.22 1.72
N PHE A 8 -14.33 9.90 1.69
CA PHE A 8 -13.87 9.00 0.67
C PHE A 8 -14.99 8.17 0.06
N SER A 9 -15.08 8.15 -1.26
CA SER A 9 -15.96 7.26 -2.02
C SER A 9 -15.23 5.97 -2.38
N ILE A 10 -15.75 4.83 -1.94
CA ILE A 10 -15.18 3.51 -2.30
C ILE A 10 -15.49 3.23 -3.76
N ILE A 11 -14.44 2.99 -4.56
CA ILE A 11 -14.55 2.69 -5.99
C ILE A 11 -14.57 1.18 -6.22
N ARG A 12 -13.61 0.45 -5.63
CA ARG A 12 -13.55 -1.02 -5.70
C ARG A 12 -12.61 -1.58 -4.65
N LYS A 13 -12.79 -2.85 -4.34
CA LYS A 13 -11.86 -3.61 -3.51
C LYS A 13 -10.60 -3.98 -4.30
N LEU A 14 -9.45 -3.89 -3.64
CA LEU A 14 -8.15 -4.23 -4.22
C LEU A 14 -7.61 -5.57 -3.68
N GLY A 15 -7.90 -5.89 -2.43
CA GLY A 15 -7.44 -7.13 -1.80
C GLY A 15 -7.97 -7.32 -0.38
N ASP A 16 -7.73 -8.50 0.15
CA ASP A 16 -8.05 -8.91 1.52
C ASP A 16 -6.82 -9.47 2.23
N GLY A 17 -6.73 -9.19 3.52
CA GLY A 17 -5.91 -9.87 4.48
C GLY A 17 -6.78 -10.55 5.55
N ALA A 18 -6.17 -11.28 6.49
CA ALA A 18 -6.88 -12.01 7.54
C ALA A 18 -7.83 -11.11 8.35
N TYR A 19 -7.44 -9.89 8.65
CA TYR A 19 -8.20 -8.92 9.47
C TYR A 19 -8.32 -7.55 8.79
N SER A 20 -7.96 -7.46 7.50
CA SER A 20 -7.95 -6.18 6.79
C SER A 20 -8.45 -6.32 5.36
N SER A 21 -9.01 -5.25 4.83
CA SER A 21 -9.36 -5.12 3.42
C SER A 21 -8.75 -3.85 2.87
N VAL A 22 -8.34 -3.89 1.61
CA VAL A 22 -7.78 -2.73 0.89
C VAL A 22 -8.72 -2.33 -0.23
N PHE A 23 -9.01 -1.05 -0.33
CA PHE A 23 -9.92 -0.47 -1.32
C PHE A 23 -9.24 0.64 -2.11
N LYS A 24 -9.59 0.75 -3.39
CA LYS A 24 -9.39 1.99 -4.13
C LYS A 24 -10.49 2.95 -3.74
N VAL A 25 -10.12 4.14 -3.32
CA VAL A 25 -11.06 5.20 -2.92
C VAL A 25 -10.75 6.50 -3.67
N LYS A 26 -11.76 7.34 -3.80
CA LYS A 26 -11.63 8.71 -4.29
C LYS A 26 -11.93 9.67 -3.16
N ARG A 27 -11.03 10.60 -2.87
CA ARG A 27 -11.26 11.64 -1.85
C ARG A 27 -12.11 12.77 -2.45
N SER A 28 -13.07 13.27 -1.66
CA SER A 28 -14.01 14.30 -2.12
C SER A 28 -13.35 15.66 -2.34
N ASP A 29 -12.38 16.03 -1.48
CA ASP A 29 -11.77 17.36 -1.47
C ASP A 29 -10.91 17.66 -2.70
N ASP A 30 -10.09 16.69 -3.13
CA ASP A 30 -9.16 16.85 -4.25
C ASP A 30 -9.50 16.01 -5.48
N SER A 31 -10.51 15.15 -5.36
CA SER A 31 -10.92 14.21 -6.42
C SER A 31 -9.83 13.21 -6.82
N GLU A 32 -8.77 13.04 -6.02
CA GLU A 32 -7.67 12.12 -6.25
C GLU A 32 -7.96 10.71 -5.74
N PHE A 33 -7.23 9.73 -6.29
CA PHE A 33 -7.37 8.32 -5.90
C PHE A 33 -6.32 7.92 -4.88
N TYR A 34 -6.78 7.15 -3.89
CA TYR A 34 -5.97 6.62 -2.79
C TYR A 34 -6.23 5.13 -2.58
N ALA A 35 -5.32 4.47 -1.89
CA ALA A 35 -5.54 3.16 -1.32
C ALA A 35 -5.94 3.31 0.15
N LEU A 36 -7.12 2.80 0.50
CA LEU A 36 -7.61 2.71 1.88
C LEU A 36 -7.40 1.29 2.38
N LYS A 37 -6.55 1.10 3.39
CA LYS A 37 -6.46 -0.14 4.17
C LYS A 37 -7.34 0.00 5.41
N LYS A 38 -8.35 -0.86 5.52
CA LYS A 38 -9.30 -0.90 6.64
C LYS A 38 -9.03 -2.15 7.46
N VAL A 39 -8.68 -1.97 8.73
CA VAL A 39 -8.35 -3.05 9.68
C VAL A 39 -9.46 -3.13 10.72
N ASN A 40 -10.12 -4.29 10.85
CA ASN A 40 -11.14 -4.50 11.87
C ASN A 40 -10.47 -4.66 13.25
N MET A 41 -10.67 -3.68 14.12
CA MET A 41 -10.04 -3.66 15.44
C MET A 41 -10.76 -4.53 16.48
N ILE A 42 -12.02 -4.89 16.25
CA ILE A 42 -12.81 -5.69 17.21
C ILE A 42 -12.23 -7.10 17.35
N SER A 43 -11.84 -7.71 16.22
CA SER A 43 -11.35 -9.08 16.15
C SER A 43 -9.87 -9.24 16.51
N LEU A 44 -9.18 -8.14 16.83
CA LEU A 44 -7.75 -8.15 17.15
C LEU A 44 -7.52 -8.23 18.67
N SER A 45 -6.52 -9.04 19.06
CA SER A 45 -5.92 -8.97 20.38
C SER A 45 -5.24 -7.62 20.62
N GLU A 46 -4.95 -7.29 21.86
CA GLU A 46 -4.27 -6.04 22.23
C GLU A 46 -2.91 -5.89 21.50
N LYS A 47 -2.13 -6.97 21.45
CA LYS A 47 -0.84 -7.00 20.74
C LYS A 47 -0.99 -6.76 19.23
N GLU A 48 -2.02 -7.30 18.60
CA GLU A 48 -2.29 -7.10 17.16
C GLU A 48 -2.74 -5.67 16.87
N ARG A 49 -3.52 -5.06 17.78
CA ARG A 49 -3.88 -3.63 17.68
C ARG A 49 -2.66 -2.74 17.79
N GLU A 50 -1.77 -3.01 18.73
CA GLU A 50 -0.50 -2.29 18.87
C GLU A 50 0.37 -2.44 17.62
N ASN A 51 0.46 -3.65 17.06
CA ASN A 51 1.16 -3.89 15.81
C ASN A 51 0.57 -3.09 14.63
N ALA A 52 -0.76 -3.02 14.50
CA ALA A 52 -1.42 -2.26 13.45
C ALA A 52 -1.13 -0.74 13.58
N LEU A 53 -1.16 -0.20 14.78
CA LEU A 53 -0.79 1.20 15.05
C LEU A 53 0.70 1.46 14.76
N ASN A 54 1.57 0.51 15.11
CA ASN A 54 2.99 0.63 14.87
C ASN A 54 3.32 0.59 13.35
N GLU A 55 2.60 -0.22 12.57
CA GLU A 55 2.70 -0.22 11.09
C GLU A 55 2.43 1.18 10.51
N ILE A 56 1.39 1.86 11.01
CA ILE A 56 1.08 3.24 10.61
C ILE A 56 2.21 4.20 10.97
N ARG A 57 2.73 4.14 12.21
CA ARG A 57 3.83 5.01 12.65
C ARG A 57 5.08 4.82 11.80
N ILE A 58 5.41 3.57 11.48
CA ILE A 58 6.53 3.23 10.62
C ILE A 58 6.33 3.84 9.23
N LEU A 59 5.18 3.58 8.59
CA LEU A 59 4.90 4.07 7.25
C LEU A 59 4.89 5.61 7.21
N ALA A 60 4.27 6.25 8.19
CA ALA A 60 4.23 7.71 8.31
C ALA A 60 5.61 8.36 8.50
N SER A 61 6.59 7.60 9.01
CA SER A 61 7.97 8.07 9.20
C SER A 61 8.82 8.02 7.93
N ILE A 62 8.33 7.41 6.84
CA ILE A 62 9.08 7.20 5.62
C ILE A 62 8.55 8.12 4.52
N ASP A 63 9.42 9.00 4.02
CA ASP A 63 9.20 9.78 2.81
C ASP A 63 10.29 9.42 1.80
N HIS A 64 9.90 8.68 0.75
CA HIS A 64 10.84 8.25 -0.28
C HIS A 64 10.08 7.82 -1.56
N PRO A 65 10.53 8.23 -2.77
CA PRO A 65 9.82 7.99 -4.03
C PRO A 65 9.64 6.51 -4.41
N ASN A 66 10.39 5.60 -3.79
CA ASN A 66 10.26 4.15 -4.01
C ASN A 66 9.65 3.41 -2.80
N VAL A 67 8.93 4.11 -1.94
CA VAL A 67 8.11 3.54 -0.86
C VAL A 67 6.73 4.17 -0.96
N ILE A 68 5.67 3.36 -0.89
CA ILE A 68 4.28 3.87 -0.94
C ILE A 68 4.08 4.93 0.14
N GLY A 69 3.66 6.12 -0.28
CA GLY A 69 3.49 7.26 0.60
C GLY A 69 2.28 7.12 1.52
N TYR A 70 2.50 7.36 2.82
CA TYR A 70 1.42 7.56 3.78
C TYR A 70 0.77 8.93 3.56
N LYS A 71 -0.56 8.99 3.71
CA LYS A 71 -1.33 10.24 3.58
C LYS A 71 -2.07 10.59 4.85
N ASP A 72 -2.81 9.67 5.45
CA ASP A 72 -3.60 9.89 6.66
C ASP A 72 -3.95 8.58 7.37
N ALA A 73 -4.35 8.65 8.65
CA ALA A 73 -4.97 7.53 9.35
C ALA A 73 -5.98 8.04 10.38
N PHE A 74 -7.09 7.32 10.51
CA PHE A 74 -8.17 7.64 11.45
C PHE A 74 -8.92 6.37 11.88
N ILE A 75 -9.66 6.48 12.97
CA ILE A 75 -10.56 5.42 13.43
C ILE A 75 -11.97 5.72 12.90
N ASP A 76 -12.56 4.76 12.22
CA ASP A 76 -13.97 4.74 11.88
C ASP A 76 -14.75 4.12 13.05
N GLU A 77 -15.35 4.95 13.88
CA GLU A 77 -16.05 4.52 15.09
C GLU A 77 -17.26 3.65 14.77
N ALA A 78 -17.96 3.94 13.64
CA ALA A 78 -19.17 3.19 13.25
C ALA A 78 -18.90 1.72 13.00
N THR A 79 -17.69 1.38 12.51
CA THR A 79 -17.28 -0.01 12.22
C THR A 79 -16.14 -0.48 13.12
N SER A 80 -15.72 0.34 14.10
CA SER A 80 -14.57 0.08 14.97
C SER A 80 -13.33 -0.37 14.17
N SER A 81 -13.06 0.33 13.07
CA SER A 81 -11.98 -0.01 12.15
C SER A 81 -10.93 1.09 12.10
N LEU A 82 -9.67 0.67 12.08
CA LEU A 82 -8.53 1.54 11.80
C LEU A 82 -8.40 1.69 10.28
N CYS A 83 -8.52 2.92 9.80
CA CYS A 83 -8.41 3.29 8.40
C CYS A 83 -7.07 3.97 8.14
N MET A 84 -6.32 3.48 7.16
CA MET A 84 -5.06 4.07 6.71
C MET A 84 -5.16 4.43 5.24
N ILE A 85 -4.90 5.69 4.92
CA ILE A 85 -4.89 6.23 3.56
C ILE A 85 -3.47 6.29 3.04
N MET A 86 -3.26 5.71 1.88
CA MET A 86 -1.96 5.61 1.21
C MET A 86 -2.07 6.06 -0.24
N GLU A 87 -0.93 6.33 -0.82
CA GLU A 87 -0.77 6.53 -2.25
C GLU A 87 -1.30 5.33 -3.03
N TYR A 88 -2.02 5.60 -4.11
CA TYR A 88 -2.57 4.57 -4.99
C TYR A 88 -1.71 4.38 -6.23
N ALA A 89 -1.08 3.22 -6.36
CA ALA A 89 -0.35 2.81 -7.55
C ALA A 89 -1.34 2.32 -8.62
N ASP A 90 -1.42 3.02 -9.73
CA ASP A 90 -2.47 2.87 -10.74
C ASP A 90 -2.15 1.85 -11.85
N ASN A 91 -0.96 1.25 -11.82
CA ASN A 91 -0.48 0.29 -12.83
C ASN A 91 -0.31 -1.15 -12.30
N GLY A 92 -0.97 -1.46 -11.16
CA GLY A 92 -0.93 -2.77 -10.52
C GLY A 92 0.40 -3.10 -9.86
N ASP A 93 0.73 -4.37 -9.78
CA ASP A 93 1.94 -4.88 -9.15
C ASP A 93 2.80 -5.72 -10.11
N VAL A 94 4.02 -6.01 -9.70
CA VAL A 94 4.98 -6.80 -10.51
C VAL A 94 4.50 -8.22 -10.73
N PHE A 95 3.80 -8.83 -9.76
CA PHE A 95 3.27 -10.19 -9.91
C PHE A 95 2.23 -10.26 -11.04
N GLN A 96 1.28 -9.32 -11.08
CA GLN A 96 0.30 -9.21 -12.17
C GLN A 96 0.98 -9.00 -13.53
N LYS A 97 2.05 -8.19 -13.58
CA LYS A 97 2.83 -8.01 -14.81
C LYS A 97 3.49 -9.31 -15.27
N ILE A 98 4.12 -10.05 -14.36
CA ILE A 98 4.72 -11.36 -14.67
C ILE A 98 3.67 -12.31 -15.24
N CYS A 99 2.53 -12.47 -14.54
CA CYS A 99 1.43 -13.33 -15.02
C CYS A 99 0.92 -12.92 -16.41
N ASN A 100 0.83 -11.62 -16.70
CA ASN A 100 0.41 -11.13 -17.99
C ASN A 100 1.41 -11.45 -19.12
N TYR A 101 2.71 -11.37 -18.85
CA TYR A 101 3.76 -11.77 -19.80
C TYR A 101 3.74 -13.29 -20.04
N GLN A 102 3.58 -14.10 -18.99
CA GLN A 102 3.46 -15.56 -19.08
C GLN A 102 2.25 -15.96 -19.94
N LYS A 103 1.07 -15.36 -19.72
CA LYS A 103 -0.14 -15.63 -20.53
C LYS A 103 0.02 -15.28 -22.01
N ARG A 104 0.91 -14.36 -22.34
CA ARG A 104 1.22 -13.95 -23.72
C ARG A 104 2.40 -14.70 -24.32
N GLU A 105 2.98 -15.64 -23.57
CA GLU A 105 4.20 -16.38 -23.97
C GLU A 105 5.35 -15.46 -24.36
N THR A 106 5.48 -14.32 -23.65
CA THR A 106 6.50 -13.30 -23.89
C THR A 106 7.31 -13.02 -22.63
N TYR A 107 8.46 -12.36 -22.78
CA TYR A 107 9.37 -12.04 -21.69
C TYR A 107 9.45 -10.54 -21.43
N ILE A 108 9.69 -10.18 -20.17
CA ILE A 108 9.99 -8.80 -19.78
C ILE A 108 11.41 -8.47 -20.27
N LYS A 109 11.55 -7.35 -20.99
CA LYS A 109 12.87 -6.90 -21.46
C LYS A 109 13.81 -6.66 -20.27
N GLU A 110 15.05 -7.13 -20.36
CA GLU A 110 16.07 -7.04 -19.29
C GLU A 110 16.24 -5.61 -18.77
N LYS A 111 16.31 -4.62 -19.66
CA LYS A 111 16.39 -3.20 -19.28
C LYS A 111 15.26 -2.79 -18.31
N LYS A 112 14.04 -3.32 -18.50
CA LYS A 112 12.90 -3.03 -17.63
C LYS A 112 13.03 -3.74 -16.28
N ILE A 113 13.59 -4.96 -16.27
CA ILE A 113 13.88 -5.70 -15.04
C ILE A 113 14.87 -4.91 -14.19
N TRP A 114 15.98 -4.46 -14.78
CA TRP A 114 16.99 -3.64 -14.09
C TRP A 114 16.41 -2.32 -13.58
N TYR A 115 15.58 -1.66 -14.36
CA TYR A 115 14.92 -0.42 -13.96
C TYR A 115 14.08 -0.61 -12.69
N VAL A 116 13.24 -1.65 -12.63
CA VAL A 116 12.42 -1.98 -11.46
C VAL A 116 13.30 -2.41 -10.29
N PHE A 117 14.30 -3.26 -10.53
CA PHE A 117 15.20 -3.76 -9.50
C PHE A 117 15.96 -2.63 -8.77
N ILE A 118 16.49 -1.66 -9.51
CA ILE A 118 17.18 -0.51 -8.92
C ILE A 118 16.24 0.29 -8.00
N GLN A 119 14.99 0.47 -8.39
CA GLN A 119 14.01 1.18 -7.56
C GLN A 119 13.67 0.41 -6.28
N ILE A 120 13.51 -0.92 -6.38
CA ILE A 120 13.32 -1.78 -5.20
C ILE A 120 14.48 -1.62 -4.22
N VAL A 121 15.72 -1.70 -4.72
CA VAL A 121 16.92 -1.56 -3.88
C VAL A 121 16.99 -0.17 -3.22
N ARG A 122 16.61 0.90 -3.94
CA ARG A 122 16.55 2.26 -3.38
C ARG A 122 15.50 2.36 -2.26
N GLY A 123 14.31 1.80 -2.47
CA GLY A 123 13.26 1.74 -1.45
C GLY A 123 13.71 0.94 -0.21
N LEU A 124 14.28 -0.25 -0.42
CA LEU A 124 14.85 -1.07 0.67
C LEU A 124 15.95 -0.34 1.44
N ARG A 125 16.87 0.33 0.74
CA ARG A 125 17.90 1.15 1.38
C ARG A 125 17.28 2.22 2.27
N ALA A 126 16.22 2.91 1.82
CA ALA A 126 15.55 3.96 2.59
C ALA A 126 14.99 3.44 3.92
N ILE A 127 14.35 2.27 3.93
CA ILE A 127 13.81 1.65 5.14
C ILE A 127 14.91 1.06 6.03
N HIS A 128 15.92 0.42 5.45
CA HIS A 128 17.05 -0.17 6.19
C HIS A 128 17.90 0.90 6.91
N LEU A 129 18.08 2.08 6.32
CA LEU A 129 18.75 3.21 6.99
C LEU A 129 18.00 3.66 8.26
N ARG A 130 16.69 3.41 8.33
CA ARG A 130 15.86 3.62 9.52
C ARG A 130 15.78 2.39 10.45
N LYS A 131 16.62 1.38 10.19
CA LYS A 131 16.65 0.09 10.92
C LYS A 131 15.32 -0.66 10.87
N ILE A 132 14.55 -0.48 9.81
CA ILE A 132 13.28 -1.16 9.55
C ILE A 132 13.53 -2.27 8.55
N LEU A 133 13.07 -3.49 8.85
CA LEU A 133 13.09 -4.62 7.93
C LEU A 133 11.71 -4.82 7.30
N HIS A 134 11.64 -4.97 5.99
CA HIS A 134 10.37 -5.14 5.27
C HIS A 134 9.66 -6.48 5.60
N ARG A 135 10.40 -7.57 5.73
CA ARG A 135 9.95 -8.93 6.13
C ARG A 135 8.99 -9.66 5.18
N ASP A 136 8.40 -8.99 4.19
CA ASP A 136 7.48 -9.60 3.21
C ASP A 136 7.76 -9.08 1.78
N MET A 137 9.05 -9.15 1.36
CA MET A 137 9.43 -8.77 -0.01
C MET A 137 9.03 -9.86 -1.00
N LYS A 138 8.11 -9.50 -1.91
CA LYS A 138 7.64 -10.35 -3.00
C LYS A 138 7.07 -9.50 -4.13
N SER A 139 6.95 -10.06 -5.33
CA SER A 139 6.49 -9.35 -6.53
C SER A 139 5.07 -8.73 -6.37
N ALA A 140 4.19 -9.35 -5.57
CA ALA A 140 2.87 -8.81 -5.27
C ALA A 140 2.89 -7.56 -4.37
N ASN A 141 3.99 -7.29 -3.68
CA ASN A 141 4.18 -6.11 -2.84
C ASN A 141 5.02 -5.01 -3.52
N ILE A 142 5.34 -5.17 -4.80
CA ILE A 142 6.01 -4.17 -5.62
C ILE A 142 4.97 -3.53 -6.55
N PHE A 143 4.49 -2.36 -6.16
CA PHE A 143 3.47 -1.62 -6.88
C PHE A 143 4.08 -0.73 -7.96
N LEU A 144 3.34 -0.51 -9.04
CA LEU A 144 3.80 0.22 -10.22
C LEU A 144 2.88 1.41 -10.51
N PHE A 145 3.48 2.51 -10.90
CA PHE A 145 2.78 3.69 -11.42
C PHE A 145 2.83 3.72 -12.94
N LYS A 146 1.91 4.47 -13.58
CA LYS A 146 1.80 4.53 -15.06
C LYS A 146 3.06 5.08 -15.74
N ASP A 147 3.73 6.00 -15.08
CA ASP A 147 4.90 6.68 -15.64
C ASP A 147 6.21 5.86 -15.50
N MET A 148 6.08 4.58 -15.15
CA MET A 148 7.20 3.64 -14.99
C MET A 148 7.24 2.55 -16.06
#